data_6c36b1ad9842a0b7fadcd83a2bda7762
#
_entry.id   6c36b1ad9842a0b7fadcd83a2bda7762
#
_cell.length_a   1.000
_cell.length_b   1.000
_cell.length_c   1.000
_cell.angle_alpha   90.00
_cell.angle_beta   90.00
_cell.angle_gamma   90.00
#
_symmetry.space_group_name_H-M   'P 1'
#
loop_
_entity.id
_entity.type
_entity.pdbx_description
1 polymer ?
#
loop_
_entity_poly.entity_id
_entity_poly.type
_entity_poly.pdbx_seq_one_letter_code
_entity_poly.pdbx_strand_id
1 'polypeptide(L)'
;DLDMATPLTPDDVMARLKGLPIKIVPTGIKHGTITLVLASKIAIELTTFRSDVQTDGRHATVQFQTDMMQDALRRDFTVNALYIDSLGYLYDPVHAMKDLKRRRIRFIGDPSQRIAEDALRIIRYFRFYGAFERDKKPDKAAFNACRHNRALLCHVSIERIYDEMLKILRQENPYPALKLMHQAGVLRQILGVKPNLKRLKHLLVAEKKTGSSLSEQLRLWTLCDGKLPNFKMSNHVKNEWRTLALALTHAKKSNNDLRAIGYLFGRKAMLQVVLLTRKRLSFPAYVFFERLDIPTPPFTSQDVQEYFNASSVQLGLLIKQCTKQWIDLSFPDKKDVVFFHIVR
;
A
#
# COMPACT_ATOMS: atom_id res chain seq x y z
N ASP A 1 -11.41 -12.07 -6.07
CA ASP A 1 -11.48 -13.17 -5.09
C ASP A 1 -12.92 -13.62 -4.95
N LEU A 2 -13.13 -14.92 -4.87
CA LEU A 2 -14.44 -15.52 -4.59
C LEU A 2 -14.39 -16.18 -3.21
N ASP A 3 -15.10 -15.59 -2.25
CA ASP A 3 -15.24 -16.11 -0.90
C ASP A 3 -16.54 -16.91 -0.81
N MET A 4 -16.45 -18.17 -0.42
CA MET A 4 -17.60 -19.04 -0.21
C MET A 4 -17.75 -19.39 1.26
N ALA A 5 -18.97 -19.61 1.70
CA ALA A 5 -19.29 -20.05 3.04
C ALA A 5 -20.18 -21.30 3.01
N THR A 6 -19.99 -22.20 3.98
CA THR A 6 -20.68 -23.48 4.04
C THR A 6 -21.02 -23.85 5.51
N PRO A 7 -22.14 -24.55 5.75
CA PRO A 7 -22.42 -25.16 7.07
C PRO A 7 -21.59 -26.41 7.35
N LEU A 8 -20.87 -26.96 6.34
CA LEU A 8 -20.07 -28.17 6.49
C LEU A 8 -18.74 -27.85 7.16
N THR A 9 -18.25 -28.79 7.99
CA THR A 9 -16.89 -28.69 8.57
C THR A 9 -15.83 -28.86 7.46
N PRO A 10 -14.58 -28.39 7.67
CA PRO A 10 -13.49 -28.63 6.73
C PRO A 10 -13.30 -30.10 6.36
N ASP A 11 -13.43 -31.00 7.35
CA ASP A 11 -13.28 -32.44 7.15
C ASP A 11 -14.40 -33.01 6.28
N ASP A 12 -15.64 -32.58 6.51
CA ASP A 12 -16.80 -32.97 5.68
C ASP A 12 -16.64 -32.49 4.23
N VAL A 13 -16.14 -31.26 4.05
CA VAL A 13 -15.86 -30.72 2.71
C VAL A 13 -14.77 -31.54 2.01
N MET A 14 -13.66 -31.81 2.70
CA MET A 14 -12.56 -32.61 2.15
C MET A 14 -13.04 -34.01 1.75
N ALA A 15 -13.87 -34.65 2.58
CA ALA A 15 -14.43 -35.98 2.30
C ALA A 15 -15.33 -35.96 1.05
N ARG A 16 -16.20 -34.94 0.90
CA ARG A 16 -17.10 -34.80 -0.25
C ARG A 16 -16.40 -34.47 -1.58
N LEU A 17 -15.26 -33.75 -1.50
CA LEU A 17 -14.49 -33.38 -2.69
C LEU A 17 -13.44 -34.42 -3.09
N LYS A 18 -13.32 -35.51 -2.32
CA LYS A 18 -12.39 -36.60 -2.61
C LYS A 18 -12.67 -37.21 -3.99
N GLY A 19 -11.64 -37.28 -4.83
CA GLY A 19 -11.77 -37.84 -6.19
C GLY A 19 -12.17 -36.84 -7.27
N LEU A 20 -12.49 -35.59 -6.91
CA LEU A 20 -12.70 -34.53 -7.89
C LEU A 20 -11.36 -33.86 -8.30
N PRO A 21 -11.25 -33.29 -9.52
CA PRO A 21 -10.03 -32.63 -9.99
C PRO A 21 -9.84 -31.25 -9.36
N ILE A 22 -9.89 -31.20 -8.03
CA ILE A 22 -9.78 -29.99 -7.19
C ILE A 22 -8.64 -30.19 -6.22
N LYS A 23 -7.65 -29.30 -6.22
CA LYS A 23 -6.57 -29.30 -5.22
C LYS A 23 -7.06 -28.56 -3.98
N ILE A 24 -7.07 -29.23 -2.84
CA ILE A 24 -7.42 -28.65 -1.54
C ILE A 24 -6.14 -28.23 -0.83
N VAL A 25 -6.06 -26.96 -0.42
CA VAL A 25 -4.94 -26.41 0.36
C VAL A 25 -5.46 -26.01 1.75
N PRO A 26 -4.96 -26.61 2.85
CA PRO A 26 -5.44 -26.37 4.20
C PRO A 26 -4.88 -25.07 4.78
N THR A 27 -5.20 -23.93 4.20
CA THR A 27 -4.63 -22.62 4.52
C THR A 27 -5.00 -22.09 5.90
N GLY A 28 -6.10 -22.58 6.49
CA GLY A 28 -6.60 -22.11 7.78
C GLY A 28 -7.60 -23.05 8.45
N ILE A 29 -7.35 -24.36 8.44
CA ILE A 29 -8.26 -25.40 8.99
C ILE A 29 -8.68 -25.08 10.43
N LYS A 30 -7.76 -24.65 11.28
CA LYS A 30 -8.06 -24.28 12.67
C LYS A 30 -9.11 -23.16 12.79
N HIS A 31 -9.27 -22.38 11.72
CA HIS A 31 -10.25 -21.30 11.64
C HIS A 31 -11.40 -21.63 10.67
N GLY A 32 -11.51 -22.89 10.24
CA GLY A 32 -12.57 -23.34 9.33
C GLY A 32 -12.40 -22.91 7.89
N THR A 33 -11.21 -22.46 7.46
CA THR A 33 -10.97 -22.00 6.09
C THR A 33 -10.06 -22.97 5.35
N ILE A 34 -10.46 -23.34 4.14
CA ILE A 34 -9.67 -24.09 3.17
C ILE A 34 -9.67 -23.38 1.82
N THR A 35 -8.59 -23.51 1.08
CA THR A 35 -8.53 -22.97 -0.30
C THR A 35 -8.70 -24.10 -1.30
N LEU A 36 -9.69 -23.96 -2.17
CA LEU A 36 -9.96 -24.85 -3.28
C LEU A 36 -9.30 -24.28 -4.54
N VAL A 37 -8.41 -25.03 -5.17
CA VAL A 37 -7.79 -24.63 -6.43
C VAL A 37 -8.34 -25.50 -7.55
N LEU A 38 -9.12 -24.88 -8.43
CA LEU A 38 -9.71 -25.55 -9.59
C LEU A 38 -8.67 -25.83 -10.68
N ALA A 39 -8.99 -26.73 -11.62
CA ALA A 39 -8.14 -27.03 -12.77
C ALA A 39 -7.81 -25.77 -13.61
N SER A 40 -8.71 -24.80 -13.65
CA SER A 40 -8.52 -23.47 -14.27
C SER A 40 -7.56 -22.54 -13.51
N LYS A 41 -6.90 -23.01 -12.45
CA LYS A 41 -6.04 -22.25 -11.52
C LYS A 41 -6.77 -21.15 -10.73
N ILE A 42 -8.10 -21.15 -10.72
CA ILE A 42 -8.88 -20.24 -9.87
C ILE A 42 -8.82 -20.77 -8.45
N ALA A 43 -8.43 -19.90 -7.51
CA ALA A 43 -8.45 -20.19 -6.07
C ALA A 43 -9.75 -19.64 -5.47
N ILE A 44 -10.44 -20.47 -4.68
CA ILE A 44 -11.67 -20.14 -3.98
C ILE A 44 -11.43 -20.36 -2.49
N GLU A 45 -11.65 -19.36 -1.68
CA GLU A 45 -11.63 -19.51 -0.22
C GLU A 45 -12.99 -20.00 0.27
N LEU A 46 -13.02 -21.20 0.85
CA LEU A 46 -14.22 -21.78 1.43
C LEU A 46 -14.09 -21.77 2.96
N THR A 47 -15.01 -21.09 3.62
CA THR A 47 -15.03 -20.96 5.08
C THR A 47 -16.28 -21.60 5.66
N THR A 48 -16.10 -22.47 6.67
CA THR A 48 -17.20 -23.01 7.47
C THR A 48 -17.87 -21.91 8.29
N PHE A 49 -19.20 -21.89 8.38
CA PHE A 49 -19.91 -21.02 9.32
C PHE A 49 -19.38 -21.23 10.73
N ARG A 50 -19.13 -20.16 11.44
CA ARG A 50 -18.55 -20.23 12.78
C ARG A 50 -18.99 -19.06 13.66
N SER A 51 -18.93 -19.29 14.98
CA SER A 51 -18.96 -18.24 15.99
C SER A 51 -17.61 -18.16 16.69
N ASP A 52 -17.24 -16.96 17.12
CA ASP A 52 -16.03 -16.72 17.87
C ASP A 52 -16.36 -16.85 19.38
N VAL A 53 -15.83 -17.87 20.06
CA VAL A 53 -16.15 -18.15 21.49
C VAL A 53 -15.28 -17.29 22.40
N GLN A 54 -13.99 -17.14 22.08
CA GLN A 54 -13.05 -16.27 22.77
C GLN A 54 -12.12 -15.63 21.74
N THR A 55 -11.91 -14.32 21.84
CA THR A 55 -11.01 -13.58 20.98
C THR A 55 -9.98 -12.83 21.82
N ASP A 56 -8.69 -13.02 21.53
CA ASP A 56 -7.58 -12.24 22.09
C ASP A 56 -7.02 -11.22 21.06
N GLY A 57 -7.81 -10.86 20.06
CA GLY A 57 -7.45 -9.97 18.97
C GLY A 57 -6.67 -10.63 17.82
N ARG A 58 -6.04 -11.79 18.03
CA ARG A 58 -5.30 -12.51 16.99
C ARG A 58 -5.76 -13.96 16.83
N HIS A 59 -6.12 -14.60 17.91
CA HIS A 59 -6.59 -15.99 17.95
C HIS A 59 -8.01 -16.01 18.47
N ALA A 60 -8.92 -16.54 17.66
CA ALA A 60 -10.26 -16.84 18.09
C ALA A 60 -10.36 -18.37 18.26
N THR A 61 -10.80 -18.81 19.42
CA THR A 61 -11.32 -20.17 19.54
C THR A 61 -12.65 -20.17 18.81
N VAL A 62 -12.69 -20.86 17.67
CA VAL A 62 -13.88 -20.91 16.82
C VAL A 62 -14.71 -22.13 17.15
N GLN A 63 -16.03 -21.97 17.16
CA GLN A 63 -16.99 -23.06 17.18
C GLN A 63 -17.69 -23.08 15.81
N PHE A 64 -17.57 -24.21 15.12
CA PHE A 64 -18.28 -24.38 13.85
C PHE A 64 -19.79 -24.36 14.06
N GLN A 65 -20.49 -23.69 13.17
CA GLN A 65 -21.92 -23.47 13.23
C GLN A 65 -22.58 -23.93 11.92
N THR A 66 -23.83 -24.30 12.02
CA THR A 66 -24.67 -24.57 10.82
C THR A 66 -25.54 -23.36 10.46
N ASP A 67 -25.62 -22.38 11.35
CA ASP A 67 -26.46 -21.20 11.21
C ASP A 67 -25.68 -20.03 10.62
N MET A 68 -26.10 -19.57 9.46
CA MET A 68 -25.57 -18.39 8.76
C MET A 68 -25.69 -17.10 9.61
N MET A 69 -26.75 -16.99 10.47
CA MET A 69 -26.93 -15.82 11.33
C MET A 69 -25.77 -15.67 12.31
N GLN A 70 -25.28 -16.78 12.88
CA GLN A 70 -24.14 -16.75 13.81
C GLN A 70 -22.84 -16.34 13.10
N ASP A 71 -22.62 -16.82 11.87
CA ASP A 71 -21.48 -16.38 11.04
C ASP A 71 -21.59 -14.88 10.68
N ALA A 72 -22.78 -14.39 10.36
CA ALA A 72 -23.01 -12.98 10.07
C ALA A 72 -22.72 -12.09 11.28
N LEU A 73 -23.18 -12.46 12.47
CA LEU A 73 -23.03 -11.68 13.71
C LEU A 73 -21.57 -11.50 14.16
N ARG A 74 -20.66 -12.42 13.82
CA ARG A 74 -19.25 -12.28 14.16
C ARG A 74 -18.48 -11.36 13.21
N ARG A 75 -19.03 -11.01 12.01
CA ARG A 75 -18.36 -10.17 11.03
C ARG A 75 -18.26 -8.73 11.53
N ASP A 76 -17.38 -7.94 10.91
CA ASP A 76 -17.11 -6.57 11.34
C ASP A 76 -18.22 -5.59 10.95
N PHE A 77 -18.60 -5.56 9.65
CA PHE A 77 -19.53 -4.57 9.12
C PHE A 77 -20.73 -5.25 8.45
N THR A 78 -21.90 -4.56 8.54
CA THR A 78 -23.13 -5.07 7.93
C THR A 78 -22.96 -5.41 6.47
N VAL A 79 -22.29 -4.56 5.68
CA VAL A 79 -22.04 -4.77 4.24
C VAL A 79 -21.21 -6.01 3.92
N ASN A 80 -20.50 -6.59 4.90
CA ASN A 80 -19.71 -7.81 4.75
C ASN A 80 -20.48 -9.08 5.16
N ALA A 81 -21.77 -8.96 5.48
CA ALA A 81 -22.62 -10.08 5.93
C ALA A 81 -23.82 -10.30 5.01
N LEU A 82 -23.63 -10.10 3.72
CA LEU A 82 -24.55 -10.49 2.67
C LEU A 82 -24.08 -11.81 2.06
N TYR A 83 -25.02 -12.72 1.79
CA TYR A 83 -24.73 -14.00 1.20
C TYR A 83 -25.63 -14.21 -0.02
N ILE A 84 -25.13 -14.93 -1.01
CA ILE A 84 -25.89 -15.33 -2.19
C ILE A 84 -25.68 -16.84 -2.41
N ASP A 85 -26.73 -17.57 -2.70
CA ASP A 85 -26.61 -18.98 -3.02
C ASP A 85 -26.39 -19.22 -4.52
N SER A 86 -26.21 -20.48 -4.89
CA SER A 86 -25.99 -20.90 -6.29
C SER A 86 -27.19 -20.64 -7.22
N LEU A 87 -28.36 -20.41 -6.66
CA LEU A 87 -29.61 -20.09 -7.40
C LEU A 87 -29.80 -18.57 -7.53
N GLY A 88 -28.96 -17.76 -6.88
CA GLY A 88 -29.02 -16.30 -6.91
C GLY A 88 -29.93 -15.70 -5.83
N TYR A 89 -30.41 -16.48 -4.86
CA TYR A 89 -31.16 -15.95 -3.72
C TYR A 89 -30.23 -15.21 -2.77
N LEU A 90 -30.63 -13.98 -2.41
CA LEU A 90 -29.89 -13.13 -1.49
C LEU A 90 -30.37 -13.33 -0.06
N TYR A 91 -29.43 -13.57 0.85
CA TYR A 91 -29.68 -13.67 2.29
C TYR A 91 -29.05 -12.46 3.00
N ASP A 92 -29.87 -11.77 3.78
CA ASP A 92 -29.49 -10.53 4.49
C ASP A 92 -29.83 -10.62 5.99
N PRO A 93 -29.07 -11.42 6.76
CA PRO A 93 -29.38 -11.68 8.17
C PRO A 93 -29.25 -10.44 9.07
N VAL A 94 -28.51 -9.40 8.67
CA VAL A 94 -28.23 -8.21 9.50
C VAL A 94 -28.75 -6.91 8.88
N HIS A 95 -29.65 -6.97 7.91
CA HIS A 95 -30.22 -5.83 7.19
C HIS A 95 -29.16 -4.96 6.48
N ALA A 96 -28.14 -5.61 5.93
CA ALA A 96 -27.00 -5.00 5.25
C ALA A 96 -27.38 -4.28 3.94
N MET A 97 -28.39 -4.77 3.21
CA MET A 97 -28.87 -4.16 1.95
C MET A 97 -29.27 -2.69 2.12
N LYS A 98 -29.84 -2.33 3.27
CA LYS A 98 -30.20 -0.94 3.58
C LYS A 98 -28.95 -0.06 3.69
N ASP A 99 -27.89 -0.56 4.32
CA ASP A 99 -26.63 0.14 4.48
C ASP A 99 -25.87 0.18 3.13
N LEU A 100 -25.86 -0.92 2.38
CA LEU A 100 -25.23 -0.97 1.06
C LEU A 100 -25.85 0.04 0.07
N LYS A 101 -27.20 0.07 -0.04
CA LYS A 101 -27.90 1.05 -0.89
C LYS A 101 -27.64 2.49 -0.48
N ARG A 102 -27.45 2.75 0.82
CA ARG A 102 -27.10 4.07 1.36
C ARG A 102 -25.61 4.37 1.30
N ARG A 103 -24.80 3.39 0.89
CA ARG A 103 -23.32 3.46 0.95
C ARG A 103 -22.83 3.84 2.36
N ARG A 104 -23.34 3.17 3.37
CA ARG A 104 -23.03 3.43 4.78
C ARG A 104 -22.28 2.25 5.37
N ILE A 105 -21.16 2.50 6.04
CA ILE A 105 -20.40 1.49 6.77
C ILE A 105 -20.79 1.54 8.25
N ARG A 106 -21.41 0.47 8.72
CA ARG A 106 -21.88 0.33 10.09
C ARG A 106 -21.37 -0.99 10.68
N PHE A 107 -20.92 -0.95 11.93
CA PHE A 107 -20.57 -2.17 12.65
C PHE A 107 -21.82 -3.03 12.89
N ILE A 108 -21.62 -4.33 12.95
CA ILE A 108 -22.63 -5.28 13.42
C ILE A 108 -22.60 -5.27 14.95
N GLY A 109 -23.72 -4.93 15.60
CA GLY A 109 -23.79 -4.76 17.07
C GLY A 109 -23.15 -3.45 17.56
N ASP A 110 -22.64 -3.47 18.79
CA ASP A 110 -21.97 -2.30 19.40
C ASP A 110 -20.58 -2.07 18.84
N PRO A 111 -20.27 -0.89 18.28
CA PRO A 111 -18.96 -0.62 17.69
C PRO A 111 -17.79 -0.72 18.66
N SER A 112 -17.97 -0.32 19.93
CA SER A 112 -16.87 -0.37 20.91
C SER A 112 -16.56 -1.80 21.32
N GLN A 113 -17.57 -2.63 21.50
CA GLN A 113 -17.40 -4.06 21.75
C GLN A 113 -16.69 -4.73 20.57
N ARG A 114 -17.12 -4.46 19.33
CA ARG A 114 -16.49 -5.03 18.12
C ARG A 114 -15.02 -4.63 17.96
N ILE A 115 -14.67 -3.42 18.35
CA ILE A 115 -13.29 -2.94 18.36
C ILE A 115 -12.47 -3.60 19.48
N ALA A 116 -13.07 -3.83 20.65
CA ALA A 116 -12.39 -4.53 21.76
C ALA A 116 -12.03 -5.98 21.41
N GLU A 117 -12.86 -6.66 20.62
CA GLU A 117 -12.58 -8.01 20.13
C GLU A 117 -11.41 -8.06 19.13
N ASP A 118 -11.30 -7.10 18.22
CA ASP A 118 -10.15 -6.92 17.31
C ASP A 118 -10.00 -5.43 16.94
N ALA A 119 -9.00 -4.78 17.52
CA ALA A 119 -8.76 -3.37 17.30
C ALA A 119 -8.35 -3.02 15.85
N LEU A 120 -7.93 -4.00 15.01
CA LEU A 120 -7.68 -3.78 13.59
C LEU A 120 -8.94 -3.31 12.85
N ARG A 121 -10.12 -3.63 13.37
CA ARG A 121 -11.41 -3.17 12.84
C ARG A 121 -11.50 -1.64 12.77
N ILE A 122 -10.74 -0.90 13.58
CA ILE A 122 -10.60 0.56 13.47
C ILE A 122 -10.06 0.94 12.08
N ILE A 123 -8.94 0.35 11.66
CA ILE A 123 -8.32 0.68 10.36
C ILE A 123 -9.19 0.17 9.22
N ARG A 124 -9.76 -1.02 9.37
CA ARG A 124 -10.71 -1.60 8.42
C ARG A 124 -11.93 -0.70 8.21
N TYR A 125 -12.50 -0.08 9.26
CA TYR A 125 -13.59 0.88 9.16
C TYR A 125 -13.22 2.03 8.21
N PHE A 126 -12.06 2.66 8.39
CA PHE A 126 -11.64 3.74 7.50
C PHE A 126 -11.34 3.26 6.08
N ARG A 127 -10.85 2.04 5.91
CA ARG A 127 -10.66 1.45 4.58
C ARG A 127 -11.98 1.29 3.84
N PHE A 128 -12.98 0.72 4.48
CA PHE A 128 -14.31 0.56 3.88
C PHE A 128 -15.01 1.92 3.67
N TYR A 129 -14.89 2.84 4.61
CA TYR A 129 -15.37 4.21 4.44
C TYR A 129 -14.78 4.85 3.18
N GLY A 130 -13.47 4.78 2.96
CA GLY A 130 -12.83 5.33 1.77
C GLY A 130 -13.28 4.69 0.48
N ALA A 131 -13.61 3.40 0.49
CA ALA A 131 -14.08 2.68 -0.69
C ALA A 131 -15.56 2.98 -1.03
N PHE A 132 -16.43 3.09 -0.01
CA PHE A 132 -17.88 3.12 -0.21
C PHE A 132 -18.54 4.48 0.07
N GLU A 133 -18.13 5.18 1.14
CA GLU A 133 -18.82 6.41 1.58
C GLU A 133 -18.24 7.70 1.01
N ARG A 134 -16.96 7.70 0.65
CA ARG A 134 -16.08 8.78 0.14
C ARG A 134 -16.49 10.23 0.49
N ASP A 135 -17.71 10.65 0.12
CA ASP A 135 -18.19 12.04 0.23
C ASP A 135 -19.36 12.20 1.25
N LYS A 136 -19.69 11.15 1.98
CA LYS A 136 -20.78 11.18 2.97
C LYS A 136 -20.23 11.43 4.37
N LYS A 137 -21.12 11.89 5.25
CA LYS A 137 -20.78 11.96 6.67
C LYS A 137 -20.65 10.54 7.23
N PRO A 138 -19.56 10.24 7.97
CA PRO A 138 -19.37 8.92 8.55
C PRO A 138 -20.47 8.59 9.55
N ASP A 139 -20.72 7.30 9.77
CA ASP A 139 -21.56 6.87 10.89
C ASP A 139 -20.99 7.42 12.20
N LYS A 140 -21.79 8.19 12.92
CA LYS A 140 -21.34 8.90 14.12
C LYS A 140 -20.92 7.95 15.24
N ALA A 141 -21.65 6.85 15.44
CA ALA A 141 -21.34 5.85 16.46
C ALA A 141 -20.02 5.13 16.12
N ALA A 142 -19.87 4.65 14.88
CA ALA A 142 -18.66 3.99 14.41
C ALA A 142 -17.43 4.92 14.50
N PHE A 143 -17.55 6.16 14.02
CA PHE A 143 -16.44 7.12 14.09
C PHE A 143 -16.01 7.42 15.52
N ASN A 144 -16.96 7.67 16.42
CA ASN A 144 -16.68 7.96 17.83
C ASN A 144 -16.03 6.74 18.51
N ALA A 145 -16.54 5.53 18.27
CA ALA A 145 -15.93 4.30 18.80
C ALA A 145 -14.50 4.15 18.32
N CYS A 146 -14.23 4.34 17.03
CA CYS A 146 -12.85 4.30 16.49
C CYS A 146 -11.93 5.35 17.14
N ARG A 147 -12.46 6.58 17.37
CA ARG A 147 -11.70 7.67 18.00
C ARG A 147 -11.38 7.36 19.47
N HIS A 148 -12.36 6.88 20.24
CA HIS A 148 -12.19 6.61 21.66
C HIS A 148 -11.29 5.40 21.91
N ASN A 149 -11.46 4.34 21.12
CA ASN A 149 -10.73 3.07 21.29
C ASN A 149 -9.40 3.00 20.49
N ARG A 150 -8.96 4.09 19.87
CA ARG A 150 -7.72 4.08 19.06
C ARG A 150 -6.49 3.56 19.79
N ALA A 151 -6.42 3.75 21.12
CA ALA A 151 -5.30 3.27 21.95
C ALA A 151 -5.12 1.74 21.85
N LEU A 152 -6.20 0.98 21.65
CA LEU A 152 -6.15 -0.47 21.52
C LEU A 152 -5.33 -0.95 20.30
N LEU A 153 -5.04 -0.07 19.34
CA LEU A 153 -4.16 -0.39 18.22
C LEU A 153 -2.73 -0.78 18.64
N CYS A 154 -2.30 -0.41 19.85
CA CYS A 154 -0.99 -0.85 20.35
C CYS A 154 -0.91 -2.38 20.57
N HIS A 155 -2.03 -3.07 20.70
CA HIS A 155 -2.11 -4.53 20.83
C HIS A 155 -2.17 -5.25 19.48
N VAL A 156 -2.32 -4.54 18.38
CA VAL A 156 -2.34 -5.12 17.03
C VAL A 156 -0.92 -5.21 16.49
N SER A 157 -0.58 -6.35 15.87
CA SER A 157 0.73 -6.49 15.23
C SER A 157 0.95 -5.44 14.15
N ILE A 158 2.16 -4.92 14.08
CA ILE A 158 2.51 -3.81 13.19
C ILE A 158 2.37 -4.21 11.72
N GLU A 159 2.58 -5.48 11.41
CA GLU A 159 2.41 -6.06 10.08
C GLU A 159 0.95 -5.98 9.62
N ARG A 160 -0.02 -6.35 10.50
CA ARG A 160 -1.46 -6.24 10.20
C ARG A 160 -1.87 -4.79 9.97
N ILE A 161 -1.37 -3.86 10.78
CA ILE A 161 -1.62 -2.42 10.62
C ILE A 161 -1.06 -1.94 9.28
N TYR A 162 0.17 -2.33 8.94
CA TYR A 162 0.83 -1.95 7.71
C TYR A 162 0.09 -2.44 6.48
N ASP A 163 -0.34 -3.71 6.47
CA ASP A 163 -1.10 -4.29 5.36
C ASP A 163 -2.44 -3.56 5.12
N GLU A 164 -3.19 -3.24 6.17
CA GLU A 164 -4.43 -2.46 6.04
C GLU A 164 -4.15 -1.02 5.56
N MET A 165 -3.06 -0.39 6.01
CA MET A 165 -2.63 0.92 5.52
C MET A 165 -2.30 0.89 4.03
N LEU A 166 -1.58 -0.13 3.55
CA LEU A 166 -1.30 -0.29 2.12
C LEU A 166 -2.58 -0.48 1.31
N LYS A 167 -3.56 -1.26 1.82
CA LYS A 167 -4.87 -1.41 1.17
C LYS A 167 -5.62 -0.07 1.07
N ILE A 168 -5.54 0.80 2.08
CA ILE A 168 -6.10 2.15 2.01
C ILE A 168 -5.38 2.97 0.93
N LEU A 169 -4.04 2.95 0.93
CA LEU A 169 -3.24 3.74 0.01
C LEU A 169 -3.35 3.26 -1.45
N ARG A 170 -3.71 1.99 -1.71
CA ARG A 170 -4.00 1.46 -3.05
C ARG A 170 -5.32 1.94 -3.64
N GLN A 171 -6.24 2.45 -2.83
CA GLN A 171 -7.50 2.97 -3.35
C GLN A 171 -7.27 4.07 -4.39
N GLU A 172 -8.19 4.20 -5.33
CA GLU A 172 -8.15 5.26 -6.34
C GLU A 172 -8.01 6.64 -5.71
N ASN A 173 -8.79 6.91 -4.66
CA ASN A 173 -8.69 8.13 -3.85
C ASN A 173 -8.64 7.79 -2.36
N PRO A 174 -7.47 7.63 -1.75
CA PRO A 174 -7.33 7.33 -0.32
C PRO A 174 -7.55 8.54 0.59
N TYR A 175 -7.63 9.76 0.02
CA TYR A 175 -7.66 11.00 0.79
C TYR A 175 -8.81 11.12 1.79
N PRO A 176 -10.08 10.77 1.45
CA PRO A 176 -11.20 10.84 2.39
C PRO A 176 -10.98 9.96 3.63
N ALA A 177 -10.54 8.72 3.45
CA ALA A 177 -10.23 7.80 4.55
C ALA A 177 -9.13 8.35 5.45
N LEU A 178 -8.01 8.78 4.87
CA LEU A 178 -6.86 9.29 5.61
C LEU A 178 -7.17 10.61 6.33
N LYS A 179 -8.00 11.48 5.73
CA LYS A 179 -8.49 12.70 6.39
C LYS A 179 -9.31 12.35 7.63
N LEU A 180 -10.21 11.39 7.51
CA LEU A 180 -11.06 10.95 8.61
C LEU A 180 -10.24 10.25 9.71
N MET A 181 -9.28 9.40 9.35
CA MET A 181 -8.31 8.80 10.29
C MET A 181 -7.51 9.86 11.04
N HIS A 182 -7.12 10.93 10.36
CA HIS A 182 -6.41 12.04 10.99
C HIS A 182 -7.28 12.77 12.02
N GLN A 183 -8.54 13.04 11.68
CA GLN A 183 -9.52 13.66 12.59
C GLN A 183 -9.81 12.79 13.82
N ALA A 184 -9.79 11.46 13.67
CA ALA A 184 -9.93 10.50 14.77
C ALA A 184 -8.64 10.34 15.61
N GLY A 185 -7.52 10.93 15.20
CA GLY A 185 -6.22 10.76 15.85
C GLY A 185 -5.52 9.41 15.56
N VAL A 186 -6.17 8.52 14.83
CA VAL A 186 -5.67 7.17 14.49
C VAL A 186 -4.42 7.24 13.64
N LEU A 187 -4.40 8.14 12.63
CA LEU A 187 -3.31 8.20 11.67
C LEU A 187 -1.97 8.55 12.33
N ARG A 188 -1.97 9.51 13.26
CA ARG A 188 -0.75 9.89 14.00
C ARG A 188 -0.24 8.76 14.89
N GLN A 189 -1.16 8.03 15.50
CA GLN A 189 -0.83 6.94 16.42
C GLN A 189 -0.14 5.78 15.69
N ILE A 190 -0.66 5.35 14.54
CA ILE A 190 -0.09 4.21 13.81
C ILE A 190 1.20 4.58 13.06
N LEU A 191 1.32 5.82 12.58
CA LEU A 191 2.52 6.26 11.85
C LEU A 191 3.68 6.61 12.78
N GLY A 192 3.41 7.05 14.01
CA GLY A 192 4.43 7.58 14.92
C GLY A 192 5.04 8.93 14.46
N VAL A 193 4.66 9.42 13.28
CA VAL A 193 5.09 10.70 12.72
C VAL A 193 3.89 11.58 12.37
N LYS A 194 4.11 12.89 12.25
CA LYS A 194 3.05 13.83 11.84
C LYS A 194 2.73 13.63 10.36
N PRO A 195 1.48 13.27 10.00
CA PRO A 195 1.09 13.08 8.61
C PRO A 195 1.00 14.39 7.83
N ASN A 196 1.46 14.40 6.58
CA ASN A 196 1.36 15.53 5.66
C ASN A 196 0.27 15.29 4.61
N LEU A 197 -0.99 15.45 5.02
CA LEU A 197 -2.16 15.28 4.13
C LEU A 197 -2.17 16.30 2.97
N LYS A 198 -1.63 17.50 3.16
CA LYS A 198 -1.56 18.52 2.11
C LYS A 198 -0.65 18.05 0.97
N ARG A 199 0.53 17.53 1.31
CA ARG A 199 1.49 17.01 0.32
C ARG A 199 0.93 15.78 -0.42
N LEU A 200 0.29 14.86 0.33
CA LEU A 200 -0.39 13.72 -0.28
C LEU A 200 -1.49 14.16 -1.25
N LYS A 201 -2.32 15.14 -0.88
CA LYS A 201 -3.37 15.66 -1.78
C LYS A 201 -2.77 16.21 -3.08
N HIS A 202 -1.64 16.91 -3.01
CA HIS A 202 -0.96 17.39 -4.22
C HIS A 202 -0.48 16.24 -5.11
N LEU A 203 0.11 15.19 -4.52
CA LEU A 203 0.52 14.00 -5.26
C LEU A 203 -0.67 13.33 -5.95
N LEU A 204 -1.77 13.08 -5.23
CA LEU A 204 -2.97 12.45 -5.79
C LEU A 204 -3.59 13.26 -6.95
N VAL A 205 -3.52 14.59 -6.88
CA VAL A 205 -3.94 15.47 -8.00
C VAL A 205 -2.99 15.32 -9.19
N ALA A 206 -1.67 15.23 -8.94
CA ALA A 206 -0.69 15.00 -10.00
C ALA A 206 -0.90 13.63 -10.66
N GLU A 207 -1.07 12.56 -9.89
CA GLU A 207 -1.39 11.21 -10.37
C GLU A 207 -2.61 11.22 -11.29
N LYS A 208 -3.72 11.83 -10.84
CA LYS A 208 -4.96 11.90 -11.63
C LYS A 208 -4.76 12.66 -12.95
N LYS A 209 -3.98 13.73 -12.95
CA LYS A 209 -3.71 14.55 -14.15
C LYS A 209 -2.77 13.87 -15.15
N THR A 210 -1.87 13.03 -14.66
CA THR A 210 -0.85 12.34 -15.48
C THR A 210 -1.27 10.95 -15.90
N GLY A 211 -2.37 10.41 -15.35
CA GLY A 211 -2.76 9.01 -15.56
C GLY A 211 -1.78 8.01 -14.96
N SER A 212 -0.77 8.48 -14.20
CA SER A 212 0.24 7.61 -13.61
C SER A 212 -0.35 6.85 -12.42
N SER A 213 -0.24 5.51 -12.46
CA SER A 213 -0.54 4.65 -11.31
C SER A 213 0.72 4.51 -10.48
N LEU A 214 0.81 5.26 -9.39
CA LEU A 214 1.96 5.19 -8.49
C LEU A 214 1.75 4.18 -7.36
N SER A 215 2.86 3.67 -6.86
CA SER A 215 2.85 2.70 -5.78
C SER A 215 2.33 3.32 -4.48
N GLU A 216 1.62 2.52 -3.69
CA GLU A 216 1.23 2.85 -2.32
C GLU A 216 2.42 3.29 -1.44
N GLN A 217 3.62 2.86 -1.79
CA GLN A 217 4.86 3.23 -1.10
C GLN A 217 5.20 4.71 -1.29
N LEU A 218 5.02 5.27 -2.49
CA LEU A 218 5.23 6.71 -2.72
C LEU A 218 4.17 7.54 -2.00
N ARG A 219 2.92 7.07 -1.99
CA ARG A 219 1.84 7.73 -1.25
C ARG A 219 2.11 7.72 0.26
N LEU A 220 2.61 6.59 0.80
CA LEU A 220 3.01 6.48 2.21
C LEU A 220 4.21 7.38 2.51
N TRP A 221 5.24 7.36 1.67
CA TRP A 221 6.41 8.24 1.81
C TRP A 221 6.00 9.71 1.84
N THR A 222 5.09 10.10 0.95
CA THR A 222 4.58 11.47 0.84
C THR A 222 3.74 11.86 2.06
N LEU A 223 2.91 10.94 2.56
CA LEU A 223 2.11 11.11 3.77
C LEU A 223 2.99 11.30 5.01
N CYS A 224 4.10 10.58 5.10
CA CYS A 224 5.07 10.67 6.20
C CYS A 224 6.11 11.78 6.03
N ASP A 225 6.02 12.57 4.95
CA ASP A 225 6.98 13.63 4.60
C ASP A 225 8.43 13.14 4.53
N GLY A 226 8.62 11.92 4.01
CA GLY A 226 9.92 11.26 3.89
C GLY A 226 10.48 10.66 5.18
N LYS A 227 9.79 10.81 6.31
CA LYS A 227 10.20 10.22 7.59
C LYS A 227 9.74 8.78 7.68
N LEU A 228 10.58 7.91 8.22
CA LEU A 228 10.21 6.50 8.42
C LEU A 228 9.08 6.39 9.48
N PRO A 229 7.95 5.76 9.13
CA PRO A 229 6.91 5.47 10.10
C PRO A 229 7.29 4.27 10.98
N ASN A 230 6.52 4.02 12.04
CA ASN A 230 6.68 2.87 12.93
C ASN A 230 6.28 1.53 12.27
N PHE A 231 6.55 1.36 10.97
CA PHE A 231 6.24 0.12 10.25
C PHE A 231 7.50 -0.72 10.00
N LYS A 232 7.33 -2.03 10.07
CA LYS A 232 8.38 -2.99 9.73
C LYS A 232 8.44 -3.15 8.21
N MET A 233 9.25 -2.28 7.59
CA MET A 233 9.42 -2.25 6.14
C MET A 233 10.61 -3.09 5.72
N SER A 234 10.54 -3.71 4.53
CA SER A 234 11.68 -4.44 3.95
C SER A 234 12.84 -3.49 3.64
N ASN A 235 14.06 -4.04 3.59
CA ASN A 235 15.25 -3.26 3.22
C ASN A 235 15.14 -2.67 1.81
N HIS A 236 14.49 -3.38 0.89
CA HIS A 236 14.22 -2.87 -0.45
C HIS A 236 13.42 -1.56 -0.42
N VAL A 237 12.29 -1.53 0.29
CA VAL A 237 11.45 -0.32 0.43
C VAL A 237 12.20 0.81 1.13
N LYS A 238 12.96 0.51 2.19
CA LYS A 238 13.78 1.51 2.88
C LYS A 238 14.84 2.13 1.95
N ASN A 239 15.45 1.33 1.09
CA ASN A 239 16.43 1.82 0.11
C ASN A 239 15.76 2.67 -0.97
N GLU A 240 14.59 2.29 -1.48
CA GLU A 240 13.82 3.15 -2.40
C GLU A 240 13.50 4.52 -1.76
N TRP A 241 13.11 4.53 -0.48
CA TRP A 241 12.83 5.77 0.26
C TRP A 241 14.06 6.65 0.41
N ARG A 242 15.23 6.07 0.70
CA ARG A 242 16.52 6.77 0.77
C ARG A 242 16.91 7.35 -0.59
N THR A 243 16.79 6.56 -1.65
CA THR A 243 17.07 6.99 -3.03
C THR A 243 16.21 8.19 -3.41
N LEU A 244 14.90 8.15 -3.14
CA LEU A 244 14.01 9.27 -3.39
C LEU A 244 14.36 10.52 -2.58
N ALA A 245 14.73 10.36 -1.31
CA ALA A 245 15.16 11.50 -0.47
C ALA A 245 16.44 12.16 -1.00
N LEU A 246 17.40 11.36 -1.43
CA LEU A 246 18.64 11.85 -2.07
C LEU A 246 18.35 12.54 -3.41
N ALA A 247 17.50 11.95 -4.26
CA ALA A 247 17.09 12.54 -5.52
C ALA A 247 16.39 13.89 -5.34
N LEU A 248 15.50 14.03 -4.35
CA LEU A 248 14.86 15.30 -4.01
C LEU A 248 15.85 16.35 -3.46
N THR A 249 16.85 15.92 -2.70
CA THR A 249 17.90 16.80 -2.21
C THR A 249 18.78 17.29 -3.35
N HIS A 250 19.12 16.40 -4.28
CA HIS A 250 19.86 16.74 -5.50
C HIS A 250 19.06 17.70 -6.38
N ALA A 251 17.77 17.43 -6.61
CA ALA A 251 16.89 18.30 -7.37
C ALA A 251 16.87 19.76 -6.87
N LYS A 252 16.89 19.97 -5.56
CA LYS A 252 16.93 21.31 -4.97
C LYS A 252 18.27 22.03 -5.21
N LYS A 253 19.37 21.28 -5.29
CA LYS A 253 20.72 21.83 -5.47
C LYS A 253 21.05 22.10 -6.93
N SER A 254 20.60 21.24 -7.85
CA SER A 254 20.90 21.25 -9.29
C SER A 254 19.82 21.92 -10.14
N ASN A 255 19.00 22.80 -9.54
CA ASN A 255 17.89 23.47 -10.23
C ASN A 255 16.95 22.51 -11.01
N ASN A 256 16.70 21.32 -10.44
CA ASN A 256 15.87 20.26 -11.02
C ASN A 256 16.41 19.70 -12.35
N ASP A 257 17.71 19.51 -12.47
CA ASP A 257 18.27 18.77 -13.61
C ASP A 257 17.82 17.31 -13.58
N LEU A 258 16.80 17.00 -14.39
CA LEU A 258 16.17 15.68 -14.44
C LEU A 258 17.06 14.63 -15.11
N ARG A 259 17.97 15.02 -16.04
CA ARG A 259 18.90 14.08 -16.66
C ARG A 259 19.91 13.57 -15.63
N ALA A 260 20.48 14.50 -14.83
CA ALA A 260 21.36 14.14 -13.72
C ALA A 260 20.67 13.27 -12.69
N ILE A 261 19.42 13.60 -12.31
CA ILE A 261 18.63 12.79 -11.37
C ILE A 261 18.35 11.39 -11.94
N GLY A 262 17.99 11.30 -13.23
CA GLY A 262 17.75 10.03 -13.92
C GLY A 262 18.98 9.13 -13.96
N TYR A 263 20.14 9.72 -14.21
CA TYR A 263 21.43 9.01 -14.23
C TYR A 263 21.83 8.53 -12.82
N LEU A 264 21.81 9.42 -11.82
CA LEU A 264 22.30 9.12 -10.47
C LEU A 264 21.38 8.20 -9.65
N PHE A 265 20.06 8.33 -9.82
CA PHE A 265 19.06 7.71 -8.96
C PHE A 265 18.07 6.82 -9.71
N GLY A 266 18.19 6.75 -11.03
CA GLY A 266 17.33 5.97 -11.90
C GLY A 266 16.04 6.69 -12.31
N ARG A 267 15.46 6.24 -13.44
CA ARG A 267 14.25 6.81 -14.06
C ARG A 267 13.05 6.85 -13.10
N LYS A 268 12.85 5.80 -12.29
CA LYS A 268 11.77 5.73 -11.30
C LYS A 268 11.86 6.91 -10.31
N ALA A 269 13.02 7.14 -9.73
CA ALA A 269 13.22 8.25 -8.77
C ALA A 269 13.07 9.61 -9.45
N MET A 270 13.55 9.78 -10.68
CA MET A 270 13.37 10.99 -11.48
C MET A 270 11.87 11.31 -11.68
N LEU A 271 11.06 10.35 -12.11
CA LEU A 271 9.63 10.54 -12.30
C LEU A 271 8.90 10.85 -10.98
N GLN A 272 9.28 10.22 -9.88
CA GLN A 272 8.76 10.54 -8.55
C GLN A 272 9.10 11.99 -8.14
N VAL A 273 10.30 12.46 -8.43
CA VAL A 273 10.71 13.87 -8.21
C VAL A 273 9.83 14.81 -9.03
N VAL A 274 9.60 14.52 -10.32
CA VAL A 274 8.72 15.30 -11.19
C VAL A 274 7.33 15.46 -10.58
N LEU A 275 6.71 14.35 -10.14
CA LEU A 275 5.37 14.33 -9.56
C LEU A 275 5.28 15.09 -8.22
N LEU A 276 6.34 15.03 -7.42
CA LEU A 276 6.38 15.67 -6.10
C LEU A 276 6.72 17.17 -6.14
N THR A 277 7.41 17.62 -7.19
CA THR A 277 7.95 19.00 -7.24
C THR A 277 7.21 19.90 -8.22
N ARG A 278 6.64 19.37 -9.32
CA ARG A 278 6.00 20.17 -10.36
C ARG A 278 4.52 20.41 -10.06
N LYS A 279 4.17 21.66 -9.76
CA LYS A 279 2.79 22.05 -9.40
C LYS A 279 1.81 22.02 -10.59
N ARG A 280 2.28 22.22 -11.82
CA ARG A 280 1.47 22.25 -13.05
C ARG A 280 1.96 21.18 -14.01
N LEU A 281 1.61 19.92 -13.72
CA LEU A 281 1.96 18.79 -14.57
C LEU A 281 0.73 18.34 -15.34
N SER A 282 0.87 18.20 -16.67
CA SER A 282 -0.13 17.63 -17.57
C SER A 282 0.28 16.25 -18.03
N PHE A 283 -0.66 15.48 -18.60
CA PHE A 283 -0.36 14.16 -19.16
C PHE A 283 0.74 14.21 -20.25
N PRO A 284 0.66 15.12 -21.28
CA PRO A 284 1.73 15.21 -22.28
C PRO A 284 3.09 15.55 -21.68
N ALA A 285 3.13 16.45 -20.68
CA ALA A 285 4.37 16.79 -20.02
C ALA A 285 4.94 15.61 -19.22
N TYR A 286 4.09 14.80 -18.58
CA TYR A 286 4.53 13.60 -17.88
C TYR A 286 5.11 12.56 -18.85
N VAL A 287 4.44 12.29 -19.97
CA VAL A 287 4.92 11.38 -21.02
C VAL A 287 6.27 11.86 -21.60
N PHE A 288 6.44 13.16 -21.76
CA PHE A 288 7.74 13.73 -22.16
C PHE A 288 8.85 13.35 -21.16
N PHE A 289 8.61 13.51 -19.84
CA PHE A 289 9.60 13.12 -18.83
C PHE A 289 9.80 11.60 -18.73
N GLU A 290 8.76 10.82 -18.96
CA GLU A 290 8.85 9.35 -19.00
C GLU A 290 9.77 8.86 -20.13
N ARG A 291 9.76 9.57 -21.27
CA ARG A 291 10.58 9.30 -22.45
C ARG A 291 11.89 10.10 -22.50
N LEU A 292 12.16 10.91 -21.48
CA LEU A 292 13.37 11.72 -21.43
C LEU A 292 14.60 10.82 -21.58
N ASP A 293 15.46 11.18 -22.52
CA ASP A 293 16.73 10.47 -22.67
C ASP A 293 17.65 10.74 -21.47
N ILE A 294 18.13 9.66 -20.87
CA ILE A 294 19.08 9.71 -19.76
C ILE A 294 20.44 9.44 -20.36
N PRO A 295 21.33 10.45 -20.42
CA PRO A 295 22.61 10.29 -21.08
C PRO A 295 23.49 9.28 -20.34
N THR A 296 24.39 8.63 -21.11
CA THR A 296 25.43 7.74 -20.60
C THR A 296 26.78 8.42 -20.71
N PRO A 297 27.72 8.23 -19.76
CA PRO A 297 29.04 8.83 -19.86
C PRO A 297 29.77 8.35 -21.12
N PRO A 298 30.52 9.23 -21.81
CA PRO A 298 31.29 8.89 -22.99
C PRO A 298 32.62 8.21 -22.63
N PHE A 299 32.80 7.74 -21.40
CA PHE A 299 34.00 7.11 -20.90
C PHE A 299 33.67 5.88 -20.05
N THR A 300 34.60 4.92 -20.09
CA THR A 300 34.58 3.70 -19.28
C THR A 300 35.56 3.81 -18.11
N SER A 301 35.51 2.86 -17.18
CA SER A 301 36.53 2.74 -16.12
C SER A 301 37.95 2.54 -16.67
N GLN A 302 38.06 1.84 -17.79
CA GLN A 302 39.31 1.65 -18.47
C GLN A 302 39.86 2.96 -19.05
N ASP A 303 39.03 3.76 -19.74
CA ASP A 303 39.44 5.08 -20.23
C ASP A 303 39.97 6.00 -19.11
N VAL A 304 39.33 5.96 -17.95
CA VAL A 304 39.76 6.75 -16.78
C VAL A 304 41.11 6.21 -16.26
N GLN A 305 41.27 4.89 -16.16
CA GLN A 305 42.47 4.28 -15.68
C GLN A 305 43.66 4.59 -16.59
N GLU A 306 43.49 4.46 -17.90
CA GLU A 306 44.55 4.73 -18.90
C GLU A 306 44.94 6.23 -18.93
N TYR A 307 43.97 7.13 -19.00
CA TYR A 307 44.22 8.58 -19.09
C TYR A 307 44.95 9.15 -17.88
N PHE A 308 44.55 8.74 -16.67
CA PHE A 308 45.10 9.25 -15.41
C PHE A 308 46.22 8.37 -14.84
N ASN A 309 46.58 7.28 -15.50
CA ASN A 309 47.51 6.25 -15.02
C ASN A 309 47.20 5.83 -13.57
N ALA A 310 45.88 5.59 -13.30
CA ALA A 310 45.36 5.43 -11.96
C ALA A 310 45.58 4.01 -11.41
N SER A 311 46.00 3.92 -10.15
CA SER A 311 45.98 2.65 -9.42
C SER A 311 44.55 2.22 -9.13
N SER A 312 44.32 0.92 -8.87
CA SER A 312 43.00 0.37 -8.54
C SER A 312 42.34 1.08 -7.33
N VAL A 313 43.13 1.56 -6.40
CA VAL A 313 42.64 2.29 -5.20
C VAL A 313 42.15 3.68 -5.59
N GLN A 314 42.81 4.37 -6.52
CA GLN A 314 42.47 5.73 -6.97
C GLN A 314 41.32 5.74 -7.98
N LEU A 315 41.14 4.66 -8.75
CA LEU A 315 40.20 4.57 -9.86
C LEU A 315 38.78 4.88 -9.47
N GLY A 316 38.29 4.36 -8.33
CA GLY A 316 36.94 4.62 -7.86
C GLY A 316 36.67 6.09 -7.52
N LEU A 317 37.67 6.82 -7.01
CA LEU A 317 37.56 8.25 -6.74
C LEU A 317 37.56 9.06 -8.04
N LEU A 318 38.45 8.74 -8.95
CA LEU A 318 38.55 9.41 -10.27
C LEU A 318 37.29 9.21 -11.11
N ILE A 319 36.72 8.02 -11.15
CA ILE A 319 35.43 7.79 -11.82
C ILE A 319 34.33 8.68 -11.25
N LYS A 320 34.27 8.83 -9.93
CA LYS A 320 33.30 9.73 -9.28
C LYS A 320 33.54 11.20 -9.67
N GLN A 321 34.80 11.63 -9.74
CA GLN A 321 35.15 12.98 -10.16
C GLN A 321 34.80 13.22 -11.62
N CYS A 322 35.15 12.29 -12.53
CA CYS A 322 34.79 12.35 -13.94
C CYS A 322 33.26 12.39 -14.13
N THR A 323 32.53 11.53 -13.42
CA THR A 323 31.06 11.52 -13.47
C THR A 323 30.46 12.85 -13.01
N LYS A 324 30.97 13.40 -11.89
CA LYS A 324 30.53 14.71 -11.39
C LYS A 324 30.81 15.81 -12.43
N GLN A 325 32.02 15.88 -12.95
CA GLN A 325 32.42 16.87 -13.94
C GLN A 325 31.60 16.77 -15.23
N TRP A 326 31.33 15.54 -15.70
CA TRP A 326 30.49 15.30 -16.86
C TRP A 326 29.05 15.84 -16.66
N ILE A 327 28.47 15.66 -15.49
CA ILE A 327 27.17 16.23 -15.11
C ILE A 327 27.24 17.76 -15.06
N ASP A 328 28.27 18.31 -14.39
CA ASP A 328 28.45 19.76 -14.22
C ASP A 328 28.66 20.50 -15.57
N LEU A 329 29.25 19.82 -16.54
CA LEU A 329 29.40 20.28 -17.94
C LEU A 329 28.19 20.03 -18.83
N SER A 330 27.05 19.61 -18.28
CA SER A 330 25.81 19.34 -19.01
C SER A 330 25.90 18.22 -20.04
N PHE A 331 26.62 17.13 -19.68
CA PHE A 331 26.68 15.87 -20.42
C PHE A 331 27.38 15.96 -21.80
N PRO A 332 28.63 16.41 -21.90
CA PRO A 332 29.35 16.41 -23.18
C PRO A 332 29.55 14.98 -23.72
N ASP A 333 29.46 14.85 -25.05
CA ASP A 333 29.58 13.56 -25.75
C ASP A 333 31.04 13.07 -25.89
N LYS A 334 32.03 13.90 -25.55
CA LYS A 334 33.47 13.58 -25.68
C LYS A 334 34.14 13.46 -24.32
N LYS A 335 34.80 12.33 -24.07
CA LYS A 335 35.53 12.08 -22.82
C LYS A 335 36.65 13.07 -22.56
N ASP A 336 37.36 13.52 -23.61
CA ASP A 336 38.48 14.46 -23.49
C ASP A 336 38.05 15.79 -22.89
N VAL A 337 36.82 16.25 -23.19
CA VAL A 337 36.26 17.46 -22.58
C VAL A 337 36.10 17.30 -21.07
N VAL A 338 35.69 16.12 -20.61
CA VAL A 338 35.53 15.82 -19.19
C VAL A 338 36.88 15.71 -18.50
N PHE A 339 37.81 14.97 -19.11
CA PHE A 339 39.12 14.70 -18.50
C PHE A 339 39.99 15.96 -18.41
N PHE A 340 39.92 16.83 -19.42
CA PHE A 340 40.61 18.12 -19.41
C PHE A 340 40.25 19.00 -18.21
N HIS A 341 38.99 19.01 -17.78
CA HIS A 341 38.51 19.82 -16.67
C HIS A 341 38.85 19.24 -15.28
N ILE A 342 39.35 18.01 -15.21
CA ILE A 342 39.79 17.37 -13.96
C ILE A 342 41.25 17.62 -13.68
N VAL A 343 42.06 17.79 -14.74
CA VAL A 343 43.51 18.04 -14.64
C VAL A 343 43.82 19.49 -14.28
N ARG A 344 42.89 20.40 -14.56
CA ARG A 344 42.96 21.80 -14.13
C ARG A 344 42.42 22.00 -12.73
#